data_7d36524f6ad9531ea85bad987c5c12cb
#
_entry.id   7d36524f6ad9531ea85bad987c5c12cb
#
_cell.length_a   1.000
_cell.length_b   1.000
_cell.length_c   1.000
_cell.angle_alpha   90.00
_cell.angle_beta   90.00
_cell.angle_gamma   90.00
#
_symmetry.space_group_name_H-M   'P 1'
#
loop_
_entity.id
_entity.type
_entity.pdbx_description
1 polymer ?
#
loop_
_entity_poly.entity_id
_entity_poly.type
_entity_poly.pdbx_seq_one_letter_code
_entity_poly.pdbx_strand_id
1 'polypeptide(L)'
;MSWEAWYTLGALALMVGALVKGVARTDMVLLGTLGLLLVAGVVEPEAAFAGFSNPAVVAIGSLFVLAAGVDRTGALGFLDGLLRPRSRKPGPAIFRLFLPTAFLSGVLNNTPIVAMLIPRVQAWERDGPPASKLLIPLSTAAIVGGWLTLIGTSTNVVVHGLLLAEGLEGFGFFTLTWV
;
A
#
# COMPACT_ATOMS: atom_id res chain seq x y z
N MET A 1 24.02 12.34 23.41
CA MET A 1 22.61 12.03 23.06
C MET A 1 21.77 12.53 24.21
N SER A 2 20.72 13.30 23.92
CA SER A 2 19.78 13.79 24.94
C SER A 2 18.99 12.61 25.55
N TRP A 3 18.40 12.79 26.74
CA TRP A 3 17.53 11.78 27.35
C TRP A 3 16.32 11.44 26.46
N GLU A 4 15.83 12.42 25.71
CA GLU A 4 14.74 12.28 24.73
C GLU A 4 15.09 11.27 23.63
N ALA A 5 16.34 11.30 23.15
CA ALA A 5 16.81 10.37 22.13
C ALA A 5 16.81 8.91 22.64
N TRP A 6 17.24 8.69 23.89
CA TRP A 6 17.20 7.35 24.52
C TRP A 6 15.76 6.88 24.78
N TYR A 7 14.90 7.80 25.23
CA TYR A 7 13.49 7.51 25.43
C TYR A 7 12.80 7.14 24.09
N THR A 8 13.04 7.91 23.04
CA THR A 8 12.51 7.62 21.68
C THR A 8 12.99 6.27 21.18
N LEU A 9 14.28 5.95 21.31
CA LEU A 9 14.80 4.64 20.91
C LEU A 9 14.14 3.50 21.71
N GLY A 10 13.96 3.68 23.02
CA GLY A 10 13.25 2.72 23.86
C GLY A 10 11.80 2.52 23.44
N ALA A 11 11.07 3.62 23.18
CA ALA A 11 9.69 3.58 22.72
C ALA A 11 9.57 2.89 21.35
N LEU A 12 10.48 3.18 20.41
CA LEU A 12 10.52 2.52 19.10
C LEU A 12 10.84 1.02 19.24
N ALA A 13 11.79 0.65 20.09
CA ALA A 13 12.11 -0.76 20.33
C ALA A 13 10.92 -1.53 20.92
N LEU A 14 10.20 -0.92 21.89
CA LEU A 14 8.98 -1.47 22.45
C LEU A 14 7.88 -1.61 21.38
N MET A 15 7.68 -0.59 20.55
CA MET A 15 6.74 -0.61 19.42
C MET A 15 7.03 -1.79 18.49
N VAL A 16 8.26 -1.92 18.02
CA VAL A 16 8.67 -3.01 17.13
C VAL A 16 8.47 -4.35 17.81
N GLY A 17 8.88 -4.47 19.07
CA GLY A 17 8.68 -5.70 19.86
C GLY A 17 7.20 -6.08 20.01
N ALA A 18 6.33 -5.11 20.25
CA ALA A 18 4.88 -5.33 20.33
C ALA A 18 4.27 -5.75 18.99
N LEU A 19 4.71 -5.14 17.90
CA LEU A 19 4.27 -5.49 16.54
C LEU A 19 4.71 -6.91 16.16
N VAL A 20 5.96 -7.28 16.42
CA VAL A 20 6.49 -8.61 16.12
C VAL A 20 5.79 -9.70 16.94
N LYS A 21 5.49 -9.42 18.20
CA LYS A 21 4.76 -10.35 19.08
C LYS A 21 3.25 -10.39 18.83
N GLY A 22 2.71 -9.45 18.06
CA GLY A 22 1.28 -9.34 17.81
C GLY A 22 0.46 -9.09 19.09
N VAL A 23 0.99 -8.32 20.03
CA VAL A 23 0.37 -8.07 21.35
C VAL A 23 -0.97 -7.36 21.23
N ALA A 24 -1.08 -6.45 20.23
CA ALA A 24 -2.29 -5.71 19.95
C ALA A 24 -2.36 -5.38 18.45
N ARG A 25 -3.49 -4.78 18.03
CA ARG A 25 -3.65 -4.33 16.64
C ARG A 25 -2.60 -3.25 16.34
N THR A 26 -2.10 -3.23 15.12
CA THR A 26 -1.04 -2.31 14.65
C THR A 26 -1.39 -0.85 14.95
N ASP A 27 -2.63 -0.44 14.67
CA ASP A 27 -3.12 0.92 14.93
C ASP A 27 -3.03 1.30 16.42
N MET A 28 -3.40 0.40 17.32
CA MET A 28 -3.32 0.62 18.77
C MET A 28 -1.86 0.71 19.26
N VAL A 29 -0.97 -0.12 18.72
CA VAL A 29 0.45 -0.07 19.07
C VAL A 29 1.07 1.26 18.65
N LEU A 30 0.78 1.72 17.42
CA LEU A 30 1.28 2.99 16.91
C LEU A 30 0.74 4.19 17.70
N LEU A 31 -0.57 4.24 17.95
CA LEU A 31 -1.20 5.30 18.76
C LEU A 31 -0.69 5.30 20.18
N GLY A 32 -0.53 4.12 20.78
CA GLY A 32 0.04 3.98 22.12
C GLY A 32 1.48 4.51 22.21
N THR A 33 2.30 4.22 21.20
CA THR A 33 3.68 4.73 21.13
C THR A 33 3.69 6.25 20.98
N LEU A 34 2.84 6.81 20.11
CA LEU A 34 2.67 8.26 19.99
C LEU A 34 2.24 8.89 21.32
N GLY A 35 1.28 8.28 22.01
CA GLY A 35 0.84 8.72 23.34
C GLY A 35 1.96 8.70 24.38
N LEU A 36 2.82 7.67 24.37
CA LEU A 36 3.99 7.62 25.27
C LEU A 36 4.97 8.77 25.01
N LEU A 37 5.25 9.08 23.75
CA LEU A 37 6.14 10.16 23.35
C LEU A 37 5.55 11.55 23.74
N LEU A 38 4.23 11.69 23.57
CA LEU A 38 3.51 12.93 23.91
C LEU A 38 3.47 13.15 25.43
N VAL A 39 3.16 12.13 26.24
CA VAL A 39 3.12 12.22 27.71
C VAL A 39 4.51 12.50 28.29
N ALA A 40 5.56 11.97 27.67
CA ALA A 40 6.94 12.24 28.05
C ALA A 40 7.41 13.64 27.62
N GLY A 41 6.62 14.40 26.86
CA GLY A 41 7.00 15.72 26.36
C GLY A 41 8.10 15.70 25.28
N VAL A 42 8.35 14.54 24.67
CA VAL A 42 9.34 14.37 23.59
C VAL A 42 8.80 14.93 22.28
N VAL A 43 7.48 14.86 22.09
CA VAL A 43 6.78 15.37 20.91
C VAL A 43 5.72 16.37 21.38
N GLU A 44 5.68 17.54 20.77
CA GLU A 44 4.65 18.54 21.04
C GLU A 44 3.27 18.10 20.50
N PRO A 45 2.16 18.49 21.17
CA PRO A 45 0.81 18.10 20.74
C PRO A 45 0.51 18.46 19.28
N GLU A 46 0.90 19.66 18.86
CA GLU A 46 0.71 20.11 17.47
C GLU A 46 1.41 19.20 16.47
N ALA A 47 2.66 18.84 16.76
CA ALA A 47 3.44 17.93 15.91
C ALA A 47 2.87 16.50 15.94
N ALA A 48 2.41 16.02 17.10
CA ALA A 48 1.80 14.71 17.24
C ALA A 48 0.53 14.54 16.38
N PHE A 49 -0.28 15.60 16.27
CA PHE A 49 -1.53 15.58 15.52
C PHE A 49 -1.41 16.08 14.08
N ALA A 50 -0.32 16.76 13.71
CA ALA A 50 -0.09 17.24 12.35
C ALA A 50 -0.17 16.14 11.29
N GLY A 51 0.30 14.93 11.64
CA GLY A 51 0.22 13.77 10.74
C GLY A 51 -1.21 13.37 10.34
N PHE A 52 -2.19 13.57 11.23
CA PHE A 52 -3.60 13.20 10.96
C PHE A 52 -4.29 14.18 10.02
N SER A 53 -3.82 15.42 9.95
CA SER A 53 -4.33 16.46 9.04
C SER A 53 -3.49 16.61 7.78
N ASN A 54 -2.46 15.79 7.59
CA ASN A 54 -1.62 15.81 6.39
C ASN A 54 -2.47 15.50 5.14
N PRO A 55 -2.46 16.37 4.12
CA PRO A 55 -3.22 16.15 2.87
C PRO A 55 -2.95 14.81 2.21
N ALA A 56 -1.72 14.26 2.33
CA ALA A 56 -1.38 12.95 1.80
C ALA A 56 -2.15 11.82 2.50
N VAL A 57 -2.33 11.90 3.84
CA VAL A 57 -3.11 10.90 4.61
C VAL A 57 -4.59 10.97 4.22
N VAL A 58 -5.14 12.18 4.06
CA VAL A 58 -6.53 12.38 3.60
C VAL A 58 -6.72 11.83 2.18
N ALA A 59 -5.76 12.08 1.28
CA ALA A 59 -5.78 11.52 -0.08
C ALA A 59 -5.77 9.99 -0.07
N ILE A 60 -4.93 9.35 0.76
CA ILE A 60 -4.90 7.89 0.90
C ILE A 60 -6.24 7.37 1.39
N GLY A 61 -6.83 8.00 2.41
CA GLY A 61 -8.17 7.63 2.90
C GLY A 61 -9.23 7.69 1.80
N SER A 62 -9.20 8.74 0.99
CA SER A 62 -10.10 8.91 -0.17
C SER A 62 -9.90 7.81 -1.22
N LEU A 63 -8.65 7.44 -1.50
CA LEU A 63 -8.33 6.33 -2.42
C LEU A 63 -8.86 4.99 -1.91
N PHE A 64 -8.82 4.73 -0.60
CA PHE A 64 -9.43 3.52 -0.04
C PHE A 64 -10.95 3.48 -0.19
N VAL A 65 -11.62 4.62 -0.04
CA VAL A 65 -13.09 4.72 -0.27
C VAL A 65 -13.42 4.45 -1.73
N LEU A 66 -12.67 5.05 -2.67
CA LEU A 66 -12.82 4.78 -4.10
C LEU A 66 -12.59 3.31 -4.44
N ALA A 67 -11.52 2.71 -3.90
CA ALA A 67 -11.22 1.30 -4.12
C ALA A 67 -12.33 0.37 -3.59
N ALA A 68 -12.88 0.66 -2.41
CA ALA A 68 -14.02 -0.06 -1.86
C ALA A 68 -15.29 0.10 -2.73
N GLY A 69 -15.50 1.28 -3.31
CA GLY A 69 -16.58 1.53 -4.27
C GLY A 69 -16.44 0.69 -5.54
N VAL A 70 -15.25 0.65 -6.11
CA VAL A 70 -14.92 -0.17 -7.29
C VAL A 70 -15.12 -1.66 -7.02
N ASP A 71 -14.73 -2.13 -5.84
CA ASP A 71 -14.91 -3.53 -5.42
C ASP A 71 -16.39 -3.87 -5.26
N ARG A 72 -17.15 -3.06 -4.53
CA ARG A 72 -18.58 -3.29 -4.26
C ARG A 72 -19.46 -3.22 -5.51
N THR A 73 -19.11 -2.35 -6.45
CA THR A 73 -19.87 -2.22 -7.72
C THR A 73 -19.52 -3.32 -8.71
N GLY A 74 -18.47 -4.10 -8.47
CA GLY A 74 -17.96 -5.07 -9.43
C GLY A 74 -17.47 -4.42 -10.73
N ALA A 75 -17.13 -3.12 -10.69
CA ALA A 75 -16.72 -2.35 -11.87
C ALA A 75 -15.52 -2.97 -12.59
N LEU A 76 -14.68 -3.74 -11.89
CA LEU A 76 -13.58 -4.49 -12.51
C LEU A 76 -14.00 -5.88 -13.06
N GLY A 77 -15.30 -6.19 -13.07
CA GLY A 77 -15.78 -7.47 -13.61
C GLY A 77 -15.42 -7.69 -15.09
N PHE A 78 -15.37 -6.62 -15.88
CA PHE A 78 -14.93 -6.68 -17.28
C PHE A 78 -13.47 -7.16 -17.44
N LEU A 79 -12.63 -6.95 -16.41
CA LEU A 79 -11.24 -7.38 -16.42
C LEU A 79 -11.09 -8.90 -16.39
N ASP A 80 -12.10 -9.62 -15.90
CA ASP A 80 -12.05 -11.09 -15.85
C ASP A 80 -11.83 -11.65 -17.26
N GLY A 81 -12.54 -11.14 -18.27
CA GLY A 81 -12.36 -11.49 -19.67
C GLY A 81 -10.98 -11.13 -20.25
N LEU A 82 -10.38 -10.03 -19.75
CA LEU A 82 -9.08 -9.56 -20.17
C LEU A 82 -7.94 -10.34 -19.50
N LEU A 83 -8.04 -10.59 -18.19
CA LEU A 83 -7.00 -11.18 -17.36
C LEU A 83 -7.02 -12.70 -17.37
N ARG A 84 -8.19 -13.34 -17.57
CA ARG A 84 -8.35 -14.79 -17.52
C ARG A 84 -7.39 -15.48 -18.49
N PRO A 85 -6.59 -16.47 -18.03
CA PRO A 85 -5.71 -17.24 -18.88
C PRO A 85 -6.49 -17.95 -19.99
N ARG A 86 -6.01 -17.87 -21.22
CA ARG A 86 -6.53 -18.64 -22.37
C ARG A 86 -5.72 -19.90 -22.65
N SER A 87 -4.70 -20.16 -21.86
CA SER A 87 -3.78 -21.29 -22.02
C SER A 87 -3.39 -21.83 -20.66
N ARG A 88 -3.20 -23.14 -20.60
CA ARG A 88 -2.62 -23.80 -19.41
C ARG A 88 -1.12 -23.57 -19.26
N LYS A 89 -0.45 -23.00 -20.27
CA LYS A 89 0.98 -22.65 -20.19
C LYS A 89 1.15 -21.42 -19.27
N PRO A 90 2.03 -21.49 -18.25
CA PRO A 90 2.21 -20.39 -17.29
C PRO A 90 2.70 -19.08 -17.92
N GLY A 91 3.65 -19.14 -18.89
CA GLY A 91 4.26 -17.93 -19.47
C GLY A 91 3.25 -16.96 -20.09
N PRO A 92 2.43 -17.39 -21.09
CA PRO A 92 1.40 -16.51 -21.67
C PRO A 92 0.35 -16.05 -20.63
N ALA A 93 0.02 -16.90 -19.66
CA ALA A 93 -0.92 -16.57 -18.59
C ALA A 93 -0.37 -15.48 -17.67
N ILE A 94 0.92 -15.59 -17.29
CA ILE A 94 1.62 -14.58 -16.48
C ILE A 94 1.64 -13.24 -17.22
N PHE A 95 2.05 -13.21 -18.48
CA PHE A 95 2.12 -11.96 -19.27
C PHE A 95 0.74 -11.29 -19.38
N ARG A 96 -0.30 -12.10 -19.61
CA ARG A 96 -1.67 -11.61 -19.71
C ARG A 96 -2.21 -11.06 -18.38
N LEU A 97 -1.79 -11.62 -17.26
CA LEU A 97 -2.12 -11.14 -15.93
C LEU A 97 -1.28 -9.90 -15.54
N PHE A 98 0.03 -9.95 -15.81
CA PHE A 98 0.99 -8.97 -15.33
C PHE A 98 0.74 -7.57 -15.87
N LEU A 99 0.68 -7.40 -17.20
CA LEU A 99 0.59 -6.08 -17.82
C LEU A 99 -0.66 -5.30 -17.41
N PRO A 100 -1.88 -5.83 -17.52
CA PRO A 100 -3.06 -5.10 -17.09
C PRO A 100 -3.09 -4.85 -15.58
N THR A 101 -2.59 -5.81 -14.77
CA THR A 101 -2.51 -5.62 -13.32
C THR A 101 -1.57 -4.50 -12.95
N ALA A 102 -0.37 -4.44 -13.56
CA ALA A 102 0.58 -3.36 -13.33
C ALA A 102 -0.01 -2.00 -13.74
N PHE A 103 -0.67 -1.93 -14.89
CA PHE A 103 -1.32 -0.70 -15.34
C PHE A 103 -2.42 -0.24 -14.38
N LEU A 104 -3.29 -1.15 -13.97
CA LEU A 104 -4.33 -0.83 -12.99
C LEU A 104 -3.75 -0.39 -11.66
N SER A 105 -2.69 -1.03 -11.20
CA SER A 105 -2.03 -0.71 -9.93
C SER A 105 -1.33 0.65 -9.97
N GLY A 106 -1.02 1.17 -11.15
CA GLY A 106 -0.57 2.55 -11.32
C GLY A 106 -1.65 3.59 -11.03
N VAL A 107 -2.93 3.19 -11.11
CA VAL A 107 -4.09 4.09 -10.87
C VAL A 107 -4.80 3.77 -9.56
N LEU A 108 -4.89 2.49 -9.21
CA LEU A 108 -5.51 1.99 -7.99
C LEU A 108 -4.43 1.47 -7.06
N ASN A 109 -4.62 1.62 -5.75
CA ASN A 109 -3.67 1.12 -4.76
C ASN A 109 -3.49 -0.41 -4.88
N ASN A 110 -2.27 -0.91 -4.62
CA ASN A 110 -1.87 -2.31 -4.76
C ASN A 110 -2.77 -3.28 -3.98
N THR A 111 -3.09 -2.95 -2.73
CA THR A 111 -3.81 -3.84 -1.82
C THR A 111 -5.21 -4.22 -2.33
N PRO A 112 -6.08 -3.29 -2.72
CA PRO A 112 -7.39 -3.62 -3.29
C PRO A 112 -7.30 -4.49 -4.55
N ILE A 113 -6.37 -4.20 -5.45
CA ILE A 113 -6.23 -4.97 -6.70
C ILE A 113 -5.85 -6.41 -6.41
N VAL A 114 -4.84 -6.62 -5.55
CA VAL A 114 -4.40 -7.97 -5.19
C VAL A 114 -5.52 -8.71 -4.48
N ALA A 115 -6.19 -8.08 -3.50
CA ALA A 115 -7.29 -8.68 -2.77
C ALA A 115 -8.45 -9.12 -3.68
N MET A 116 -8.80 -8.31 -4.68
CA MET A 116 -9.85 -8.65 -5.66
C MET A 116 -9.44 -9.75 -6.65
N LEU A 117 -8.17 -9.81 -7.04
CA LEU A 117 -7.72 -10.74 -8.05
C LEU A 117 -7.34 -12.12 -7.49
N ILE A 118 -6.97 -12.25 -6.21
CA ILE A 118 -6.65 -13.54 -5.58
C ILE A 118 -7.77 -14.57 -5.76
N PRO A 119 -9.04 -14.30 -5.39
CA PRO A 119 -10.12 -15.28 -5.56
C PRO A 119 -10.35 -15.66 -7.02
N ARG A 120 -10.17 -14.72 -7.94
CA ARG A 120 -10.31 -14.95 -9.39
C ARG A 120 -9.21 -15.84 -9.93
N VAL A 121 -7.95 -15.57 -9.57
CA VAL A 121 -6.79 -16.40 -9.94
C VAL A 121 -6.97 -17.82 -9.43
N GLN A 122 -7.49 -17.99 -8.21
CA GLN A 122 -7.80 -19.32 -7.67
C GLN A 122 -8.93 -20.02 -8.45
N ALA A 123 -9.97 -19.29 -8.86
CA ALA A 123 -11.06 -19.84 -9.66
C ALA A 123 -10.60 -20.27 -11.06
N TRP A 124 -9.63 -19.59 -11.66
CA TRP A 124 -9.09 -19.90 -12.99
C TRP A 124 -8.24 -21.19 -13.03
N GLU A 125 -7.81 -21.71 -11.88
CA GLU A 125 -7.01 -22.93 -11.79
C GLU A 125 -7.70 -24.13 -12.44
N ARG A 126 -9.03 -24.15 -12.51
CA ARG A 126 -9.80 -25.24 -13.15
C ARG A 126 -9.48 -25.37 -14.63
N ASP A 127 -9.30 -24.25 -15.35
CA ASP A 127 -9.13 -24.21 -16.81
C ASP A 127 -7.76 -23.65 -17.23
N GLY A 128 -6.98 -23.13 -16.28
CA GLY A 128 -5.71 -22.46 -16.48
C GLY A 128 -4.52 -23.14 -15.81
N PRO A 129 -3.39 -22.42 -15.66
CA PRO A 129 -2.26 -22.92 -14.89
C PRO A 129 -2.57 -22.89 -13.38
N PRO A 130 -1.80 -23.62 -12.56
CA PRO A 130 -1.97 -23.61 -11.10
C PRO A 130 -1.89 -22.20 -10.54
N ALA A 131 -2.79 -21.86 -9.59
CA ALA A 131 -2.85 -20.54 -8.96
C ALA A 131 -1.51 -20.14 -8.34
N SER A 132 -0.76 -21.09 -7.77
CA SER A 132 0.58 -20.89 -7.21
C SER A 132 1.58 -20.27 -8.21
N LYS A 133 1.42 -20.51 -9.51
CA LYS A 133 2.26 -19.91 -10.56
C LYS A 133 1.85 -18.49 -10.95
N LEU A 134 0.65 -18.05 -10.57
CA LEU A 134 0.10 -16.75 -10.91
C LEU A 134 0.10 -15.77 -9.73
N LEU A 135 0.04 -16.23 -8.50
CA LEU A 135 -0.07 -15.37 -7.32
C LEU A 135 1.18 -14.51 -7.08
N ILE A 136 2.39 -15.06 -7.28
CA ILE A 136 3.63 -14.28 -7.18
C ILE A 136 3.71 -13.23 -8.30
N PRO A 137 3.53 -13.58 -9.60
CA PRO A 137 3.43 -12.59 -10.67
C PRO A 137 2.36 -11.52 -10.44
N LEU A 138 1.20 -11.88 -9.88
CA LEU A 138 0.15 -10.92 -9.51
C LEU A 138 0.66 -9.88 -8.51
N SER A 139 1.27 -10.35 -7.42
CA SER A 139 1.85 -9.46 -6.39
C SER A 139 2.94 -8.57 -6.97
N THR A 140 3.86 -9.15 -7.75
CA THR A 140 4.94 -8.39 -8.39
C THR A 140 4.40 -7.34 -9.37
N ALA A 141 3.38 -7.69 -10.17
CA ALA A 141 2.74 -6.76 -11.09
C ALA A 141 2.10 -5.58 -10.35
N ALA A 142 1.44 -5.85 -9.22
CA ALA A 142 0.87 -4.78 -8.40
C ALA A 142 1.95 -3.87 -7.81
N ILE A 143 3.06 -4.42 -7.32
CA ILE A 143 4.17 -3.63 -6.79
C ILE A 143 4.81 -2.76 -7.89
N VAL A 144 5.14 -3.36 -9.03
CA VAL A 144 5.73 -2.62 -10.18
C VAL A 144 4.77 -1.54 -10.67
N GLY A 145 3.48 -1.86 -10.76
CA GLY A 145 2.43 -0.89 -11.10
C GLY A 145 2.36 0.27 -10.13
N GLY A 146 2.55 0.02 -8.84
CA GLY A 146 2.57 1.04 -7.80
C GLY A 146 3.68 2.10 -8.00
N TRP A 147 4.73 1.79 -8.75
CA TRP A 147 5.81 2.73 -9.08
C TRP A 147 5.51 3.58 -10.33
N LEU A 148 4.49 3.23 -11.10
CA LEU A 148 4.17 3.98 -12.33
C LEU A 148 3.66 5.39 -12.06
N THR A 149 3.00 5.62 -10.93
CA THR A 149 2.45 6.93 -10.59
C THR A 149 2.60 7.25 -9.11
N LEU A 150 2.45 8.53 -8.79
CA LEU A 150 2.44 9.01 -7.40
C LEU A 150 1.36 8.32 -6.55
N ILE A 151 0.18 8.06 -7.11
CA ILE A 151 -0.97 7.50 -6.38
C ILE A 151 -1.02 5.98 -6.40
N GLY A 152 -0.14 5.31 -7.16
CA GLY A 152 -0.14 3.85 -7.32
C GLY A 152 0.12 3.10 -6.02
N THR A 153 0.88 3.69 -5.09
CA THR A 153 1.05 3.14 -3.73
C THR A 153 1.03 4.24 -2.68
N SER A 154 0.47 3.93 -1.52
CA SER A 154 0.38 4.87 -0.39
C SER A 154 1.74 5.37 0.08
N THR A 155 2.79 4.57 -0.03
CA THR A 155 4.16 4.97 0.33
C THR A 155 4.62 6.19 -0.47
N ASN A 156 4.38 6.23 -1.78
CA ASN A 156 4.75 7.35 -2.64
C ASN A 156 4.06 8.65 -2.18
N VAL A 157 2.77 8.56 -1.87
CA VAL A 157 1.95 9.71 -1.41
C VAL A 157 2.43 10.21 -0.05
N VAL A 158 2.79 9.31 0.87
CA VAL A 158 3.33 9.67 2.18
C VAL A 158 4.68 10.39 2.03
N VAL A 159 5.62 9.83 1.27
CA VAL A 159 6.93 10.45 1.05
C VAL A 159 6.78 11.81 0.37
N HIS A 160 5.91 11.92 -0.64
CA HIS A 160 5.58 13.20 -1.28
C HIS A 160 5.08 14.24 -0.26
N GLY A 161 4.13 13.83 0.60
CA GLY A 161 3.58 14.72 1.63
C GLY A 161 4.62 15.15 2.68
N LEU A 162 5.56 14.27 3.04
CA LEU A 162 6.66 14.61 3.94
C LEU A 162 7.65 15.59 3.29
N LEU A 163 8.00 15.39 2.01
CA LEU A 163 8.86 16.33 1.28
C LEU A 163 8.24 17.74 1.26
N LEU A 164 6.95 17.84 0.96
CA LEU A 164 6.26 19.14 0.97
C LEU A 164 6.21 19.76 2.37
N ALA A 165 6.05 18.97 3.42
CA ALA A 165 6.05 19.47 4.80
C ALA A 165 7.41 20.04 5.22
N GLU A 166 8.51 19.50 4.68
CA GLU A 166 9.88 19.99 4.89
C GLU A 166 10.26 21.13 3.93
N GLY A 167 9.31 21.65 3.14
CA GLY A 167 9.56 22.74 2.18
C GLY A 167 10.38 22.30 0.96
N LEU A 168 10.50 21.00 0.71
CA LEU A 168 11.19 20.45 -0.45
C LEU A 168 10.23 20.24 -1.63
N GLU A 169 10.78 20.14 -2.84
CA GLU A 169 9.99 19.76 -4.00
C GLU A 169 9.47 18.32 -3.84
N GLY A 170 8.15 18.16 -3.97
CA GLY A 170 7.52 16.85 -3.98
C GLY A 170 7.69 16.15 -5.32
N PHE A 171 7.24 14.89 -5.39
CA PHE A 171 7.26 14.13 -6.65
C PHE A 171 6.20 14.65 -7.61
N GLY A 172 6.53 14.79 -8.88
CA GLY A 172 5.55 14.89 -9.96
C GLY A 172 4.81 13.56 -10.13
N PHE A 173 3.67 13.59 -10.82
CA PHE A 173 2.80 12.41 -10.94
C PHE A 173 3.51 11.16 -11.51
N PHE A 174 4.44 11.33 -12.46
CA PHE A 174 5.21 10.26 -13.09
C PHE A 174 6.70 10.27 -12.72
N THR A 175 7.12 11.03 -11.72
CA THR A 175 8.55 11.11 -11.36
C THR A 175 9.14 9.73 -11.08
N LEU A 176 8.40 8.89 -10.37
CA LEU A 176 8.86 7.55 -9.99
C LEU A 176 8.94 6.55 -11.15
N THR A 177 8.29 6.84 -12.28
CA THR A 177 8.38 6.00 -13.49
C THR A 177 9.74 6.10 -14.16
N TRP A 178 10.46 7.21 -13.96
CA TRP A 178 11.71 7.52 -14.65
C TRP A 178 12.96 7.27 -13.78
N VAL A 179 12.80 6.84 -12.56
CA VAL A 179 13.84 6.48 -11.63
C VAL A 179 14.02 4.97 -11.57
#